data_7ac943311b43ea291c39e135963c7e64
#
_entry.id   7ac943311b43ea291c39e135963c7e64
#
_cell.length_a   1.000
_cell.length_b   1.000
_cell.length_c   1.000
_cell.angle_alpha   90.00
_cell.angle_beta   90.00
_cell.angle_gamma   90.00
#
_symmetry.space_group_name_H-M   'P 1'
#
loop_
_entity.id
_entity.type
_entity.pdbx_description
1 polymer ?
#
loop_
_entity_poly.entity_id
_entity_poly.type
_entity_poly.pdbx_seq_one_letter_code
_entity_poly.pdbx_strand_id
1 'polypeptide(L)'
;IFKVAGEINTDDLSPAPDAWSRPDIPMHALAMHKNPRPGIVPEEEGKRGPVKFIEELRARGNLVAYVGDVVGTGSSRKSATNSVLWFTGEDIPFVPNKRFGGVCLGAKIAPIFYNTMEDSGALPIELDVSQMNMGDVVELRPYEGKALKDGQVIAEFTVKSEVLFDEVRAGGRIPLIIGRGLTAKAREALGLPTSTLFRLPTNPVDTKRGFSLGQKMVGKACGLPVINGEQQGVRPGTYCEPRMTSVGSQDTTGPMTRDELKDLACLGFSADLVMQSFCHTAAYPKPVDVKMHHELPDFISTRGGISLRPGDGVIHSWLNRLLLPDTVGTGGDSHTRFPIGISFPAGSGLVAFAAATGVMPLDMPESVLVRFKGKMQPGVTLRDLVNAIPLYAIKAGLLTVEKKGKKNIFSGRILEIEGLPDLKVEQAFELSDASAERSAAGCTVHLNPAPIAEYINSNITMMKWMIANGYADARSLQRRIAAQEAWLANPQLLEGDADAEYAAVIEIDLADVHEPIVACPNDPD
;
A
#
# COMPACT_ATOMS: atom_id res chain seq x y z
N ILE A 1 8.75 13.42 -23.58
CA ILE A 1 7.56 13.24 -22.70
C ILE A 1 6.52 12.40 -23.43
N PHE A 2 6.00 11.38 -22.72
CA PHE A 2 4.76 10.70 -23.08
C PHE A 2 3.68 11.19 -22.10
N LYS A 3 2.77 12.04 -22.56
CA LYS A 3 1.77 12.70 -21.72
C LYS A 3 0.38 12.11 -21.89
N VAL A 4 -0.29 11.84 -20.78
CA VAL A 4 -1.68 11.37 -20.71
C VAL A 4 -2.50 12.38 -19.90
N ALA A 5 -3.56 12.89 -20.48
CA ALA A 5 -4.43 13.88 -19.84
C ALA A 5 -5.44 13.23 -18.87
N GLY A 6 -5.80 13.96 -17.83
CA GLY A 6 -6.81 13.59 -16.85
C GLY A 6 -6.32 12.59 -15.81
N GLU A 7 -7.26 11.91 -15.17
CA GLU A 7 -6.97 10.88 -14.19
C GLU A 7 -6.60 9.57 -14.88
N ILE A 8 -5.52 8.94 -14.40
CA ILE A 8 -4.98 7.69 -14.92
C ILE A 8 -5.01 6.69 -13.79
N ASN A 9 -5.87 5.70 -13.89
CA ASN A 9 -5.92 4.63 -12.91
C ASN A 9 -4.99 3.47 -13.28
N THR A 10 -4.79 2.56 -12.36
CA THR A 10 -3.91 1.41 -12.57
C THR A 10 -4.45 0.45 -13.63
N ASP A 11 -5.75 0.44 -13.93
CA ASP A 11 -6.33 -0.34 -15.03
C ASP A 11 -6.00 0.24 -16.41
N ASP A 12 -5.80 1.55 -16.51
CA ASP A 12 -5.30 2.17 -17.75
C ASP A 12 -3.87 1.73 -18.06
N LEU A 13 -3.06 1.52 -17.02
CA LEU A 13 -1.64 1.17 -17.12
C LEU A 13 -1.42 -0.34 -17.23
N SER A 14 -2.23 -1.12 -16.56
CA SER A 14 -2.18 -2.58 -16.58
C SER A 14 -3.57 -3.15 -16.31
N PRO A 15 -4.40 -3.30 -17.36
CA PRO A 15 -5.74 -3.85 -17.23
C PRO A 15 -5.72 -5.22 -16.55
N ALA A 16 -6.60 -5.44 -15.57
CA ALA A 16 -6.62 -6.64 -14.75
C ALA A 16 -6.58 -7.95 -15.57
N PRO A 17 -7.40 -8.13 -16.63
CA PRO A 17 -7.37 -9.36 -17.43
C PRO A 17 -6.02 -9.61 -18.12
N ASP A 18 -5.29 -8.55 -18.50
CA ASP A 18 -3.98 -8.67 -19.13
C ASP A 18 -2.88 -8.96 -18.11
N ALA A 19 -2.90 -8.29 -16.96
CA ALA A 19 -1.98 -8.55 -15.87
C ALA A 19 -2.05 -10.01 -15.38
N TRP A 20 -3.25 -10.57 -15.31
CA TRP A 20 -3.46 -11.96 -14.87
C TRP A 20 -3.13 -12.97 -15.93
N SER A 21 -3.48 -12.72 -17.19
CA SER A 21 -3.22 -13.65 -18.30
C SER A 21 -1.80 -13.58 -18.85
N ARG A 22 -1.07 -12.51 -18.52
CA ARG A 22 0.28 -12.24 -19.02
C ARG A 22 1.17 -11.79 -17.86
N PRO A 23 1.58 -12.70 -16.96
CA PRO A 23 2.41 -12.37 -15.79
C PRO A 23 3.79 -11.83 -16.15
N ASP A 24 4.24 -12.08 -17.35
CA ASP A 24 5.48 -11.56 -17.95
C ASP A 24 5.32 -10.05 -18.23
N ILE A 25 6.24 -9.25 -17.68
CA ILE A 25 6.20 -7.78 -17.79
C ILE A 25 6.15 -7.30 -19.25
N PRO A 26 7.02 -7.74 -20.17
CA PRO A 26 6.95 -7.35 -21.57
C PRO A 26 5.57 -7.59 -22.20
N MET A 27 4.92 -8.69 -21.83
CA MET A 27 3.64 -9.08 -22.42
C MET A 27 2.47 -8.25 -21.86
N HIS A 28 2.40 -8.02 -20.55
CA HIS A 28 1.31 -7.22 -20.01
C HIS A 28 1.47 -5.72 -20.28
N ALA A 29 2.71 -5.24 -20.39
CA ALA A 29 3.00 -3.86 -20.75
C ALA A 29 2.45 -3.47 -22.15
N LEU A 30 2.31 -4.43 -23.07
CA LEU A 30 1.68 -4.17 -24.37
C LEU A 30 0.23 -3.69 -24.27
N ALA A 31 -0.44 -3.97 -23.17
CA ALA A 31 -1.83 -3.54 -22.93
C ALA A 31 -1.94 -2.14 -22.29
N MET A 32 -0.83 -1.50 -21.94
CA MET A 32 -0.84 -0.14 -21.38
C MET A 32 -1.54 0.82 -22.35
N HIS A 33 -2.60 1.49 -21.88
CA HIS A 33 -3.44 2.37 -22.70
C HIS A 33 -4.04 1.70 -23.96
N LYS A 34 -4.43 0.45 -23.86
CA LYS A 34 -5.11 -0.26 -24.98
C LYS A 34 -6.50 0.26 -25.32
N ASN A 35 -7.10 1.05 -24.42
CA ASN A 35 -8.36 1.73 -24.67
C ASN A 35 -8.10 3.20 -25.07
N PRO A 36 -8.86 3.75 -26.04
CA PRO A 36 -8.68 5.13 -26.50
C PRO A 36 -8.90 6.13 -25.37
N ARG A 37 -8.06 7.17 -25.37
CA ARG A 37 -8.17 8.34 -24.47
C ARG A 37 -7.87 9.61 -25.25
N PRO A 38 -8.28 10.80 -24.77
CA PRO A 38 -7.91 12.06 -25.41
C PRO A 38 -6.38 12.15 -25.59
N GLY A 39 -5.94 12.30 -26.84
CA GLY A 39 -4.51 12.37 -27.19
C GLY A 39 -3.75 11.05 -27.22
N ILE A 40 -4.39 9.92 -26.90
CA ILE A 40 -3.78 8.58 -26.93
C ILE A 40 -4.60 7.67 -27.86
N VAL A 41 -3.95 7.20 -28.90
CA VAL A 41 -4.53 6.26 -29.88
C VAL A 41 -3.81 4.92 -29.74
N PRO A 42 -4.49 3.84 -29.32
CA PRO A 42 -3.90 2.51 -29.26
C PRO A 42 -3.61 1.97 -30.67
N GLU A 43 -2.64 1.06 -30.79
CA GLU A 43 -2.38 0.36 -32.07
C GLU A 43 -3.50 -0.61 -32.43
N GLU A 44 -4.07 -1.27 -31.45
CA GLU A 44 -5.23 -2.15 -31.57
C GLU A 44 -6.12 -1.97 -30.34
N GLU A 45 -7.28 -1.34 -30.55
CA GLU A 45 -8.22 -1.05 -29.46
C GLU A 45 -8.61 -2.31 -28.71
N GLY A 46 -8.58 -2.22 -27.39
CA GLY A 46 -8.89 -3.33 -26.48
C GLY A 46 -7.79 -4.41 -26.36
N LYS A 47 -6.70 -4.33 -27.14
CA LYS A 47 -5.65 -5.36 -27.15
C LYS A 47 -4.24 -4.82 -26.95
N ARG A 48 -3.88 -3.75 -27.66
CA ARG A 48 -2.51 -3.23 -27.68
C ARG A 48 -2.50 -1.71 -27.63
N GLY A 49 -1.76 -1.16 -26.68
CA GLY A 49 -1.58 0.27 -26.51
C GLY A 49 -0.69 0.92 -27.57
N PRO A 50 -0.30 2.19 -27.37
CA PRO A 50 0.48 2.98 -28.35
C PRO A 50 1.99 2.64 -28.30
N VAL A 51 2.32 1.37 -28.38
CA VAL A 51 3.69 0.84 -28.15
C VAL A 51 4.69 1.45 -29.13
N LYS A 52 4.40 1.43 -30.44
CA LYS A 52 5.30 1.98 -31.46
C LYS A 52 5.57 3.45 -31.24
N PHE A 53 4.54 4.20 -30.87
CA PHE A 53 4.69 5.63 -30.62
C PHE A 53 5.64 5.88 -29.44
N ILE A 54 5.55 5.08 -28.36
CA ILE A 54 6.47 5.20 -27.23
C ILE A 54 7.89 4.79 -27.65
N GLU A 55 8.04 3.74 -28.46
CA GLU A 55 9.33 3.32 -29.02
C GLU A 55 9.95 4.39 -29.91
N GLU A 56 9.14 5.09 -30.72
CA GLU A 56 9.59 6.24 -31.51
C GLU A 56 10.09 7.39 -30.63
N LEU A 57 9.43 7.66 -29.51
CA LEU A 57 9.92 8.66 -28.54
C LEU A 57 11.28 8.23 -27.94
N ARG A 58 11.43 6.95 -27.58
CA ARG A 58 12.70 6.41 -27.08
C ARG A 58 13.82 6.50 -28.14
N ALA A 59 13.50 6.24 -29.39
CA ALA A 59 14.47 6.31 -30.50
C ALA A 59 15.05 7.70 -30.75
N ARG A 60 14.46 8.76 -30.18
CA ARG A 60 15.00 10.13 -30.23
C ARG A 60 16.25 10.32 -29.37
N GLY A 61 16.65 9.33 -28.58
CA GLY A 61 17.89 9.33 -27.80
C GLY A 61 17.81 9.99 -26.41
N ASN A 62 16.62 10.44 -26.00
CA ASN A 62 16.36 10.92 -24.64
C ASN A 62 15.61 9.87 -23.83
N LEU A 63 15.74 9.94 -22.50
CA LEU A 63 14.88 9.16 -21.61
C LEU A 63 13.42 9.58 -21.79
N VAL A 64 12.49 8.63 -21.85
CA VAL A 64 11.07 8.93 -21.92
C VAL A 64 10.53 9.08 -20.50
N ALA A 65 9.96 10.25 -20.19
CA ALA A 65 9.21 10.46 -18.95
C ALA A 65 7.72 10.19 -19.21
N TYR A 66 7.10 9.41 -18.31
CA TYR A 66 5.65 9.28 -18.25
C TYR A 66 5.07 10.48 -17.50
N VAL A 67 4.09 11.16 -18.08
CA VAL A 67 3.54 12.43 -17.54
C VAL A 67 2.01 12.35 -17.49
N GLY A 68 1.42 12.71 -16.35
CA GLY A 68 -0.04 12.75 -16.20
C GLY A 68 -0.53 13.80 -15.22
N ASP A 69 -1.81 14.16 -15.30
CA ASP A 69 -2.40 15.11 -14.35
C ASP A 69 -2.59 14.45 -12.98
N VAL A 70 -3.23 13.27 -12.92
CA VAL A 70 -3.33 12.43 -11.72
C VAL A 70 -2.96 11.01 -12.11
N VAL A 71 -1.93 10.43 -11.50
CA VAL A 71 -1.35 9.16 -11.94
C VAL A 71 -1.50 8.08 -10.88
N GLY A 72 -1.94 6.89 -11.31
CA GLY A 72 -1.87 5.68 -10.51
C GLY A 72 -2.96 5.51 -9.46
N THR A 73 -4.14 6.12 -9.67
CA THR A 73 -5.32 5.93 -8.81
C THR A 73 -5.91 4.52 -8.95
N GLY A 74 -6.82 4.16 -8.05
CA GLY A 74 -7.47 2.86 -8.04
C GLY A 74 -6.64 1.79 -7.31
N SER A 75 -6.92 0.52 -7.60
CA SER A 75 -6.25 -0.61 -6.95
C SER A 75 -4.75 -0.61 -7.22
N SER A 76 -3.94 -0.71 -6.17
CA SER A 76 -2.49 -0.69 -6.29
C SER A 76 -1.98 -1.99 -6.92
N ARG A 77 -1.44 -1.88 -8.14
CA ARG A 77 -0.85 -3.02 -8.83
C ARG A 77 0.60 -2.72 -9.22
N LYS A 78 1.52 -3.58 -8.78
CA LYS A 78 2.90 -3.50 -9.25
C LYS A 78 2.99 -3.66 -10.78
N SER A 79 2.09 -4.41 -11.38
CA SER A 79 2.01 -4.54 -12.85
C SER A 79 1.80 -3.20 -13.56
N ALA A 80 1.06 -2.26 -12.97
CA ALA A 80 0.89 -0.92 -13.52
C ALA A 80 2.23 -0.15 -13.54
N THR A 81 2.98 -0.18 -12.43
CA THR A 81 4.33 0.38 -12.37
C THR A 81 5.26 -0.32 -13.36
N ASN A 82 5.26 -1.65 -13.40
CA ASN A 82 6.07 -2.42 -14.32
C ASN A 82 5.77 -2.09 -15.79
N SER A 83 4.50 -1.86 -16.15
CA SER A 83 4.13 -1.43 -17.51
C SER A 83 4.74 -0.07 -17.86
N VAL A 84 4.67 0.90 -16.95
CA VAL A 84 5.31 2.21 -17.17
C VAL A 84 6.82 2.05 -17.29
N LEU A 85 7.46 1.31 -16.37
CA LEU A 85 8.91 1.12 -16.38
C LEU A 85 9.40 0.32 -17.57
N TRP A 86 8.60 -0.57 -18.13
CA TRP A 86 8.95 -1.27 -19.37
C TRP A 86 9.23 -0.31 -20.51
N PHE A 87 8.52 0.80 -20.57
CA PHE A 87 8.69 1.82 -21.62
C PHE A 87 9.61 2.98 -21.22
N THR A 88 9.76 3.27 -19.94
CA THR A 88 10.52 4.44 -19.46
C THR A 88 11.84 4.08 -18.78
N GLY A 89 11.99 2.85 -18.29
CA GLY A 89 13.15 2.39 -17.54
C GLY A 89 14.24 1.76 -18.40
N GLU A 90 15.29 1.30 -17.73
CA GLU A 90 16.47 0.65 -18.29
C GLU A 90 16.54 -0.82 -17.91
N ASP A 91 17.19 -1.62 -18.73
CA ASP A 91 17.37 -3.06 -18.47
C ASP A 91 18.25 -3.28 -17.24
N ILE A 92 17.87 -4.22 -16.39
CA ILE A 92 18.70 -4.66 -15.27
C ILE A 92 19.72 -5.68 -15.80
N PRO A 93 21.02 -5.45 -15.60
CA PRO A 93 22.05 -6.40 -16.05
C PRO A 93 21.78 -7.83 -15.54
N PHE A 94 21.77 -8.77 -16.43
CA PHE A 94 21.53 -10.20 -16.16
C PHE A 94 20.13 -10.59 -15.64
N VAL A 95 19.18 -9.63 -15.58
CA VAL A 95 17.78 -9.88 -15.20
C VAL A 95 16.89 -9.63 -16.41
N PRO A 96 16.46 -10.67 -17.15
CA PRO A 96 15.61 -10.50 -18.31
C PRO A 96 14.20 -10.08 -17.91
N ASN A 97 13.52 -9.40 -18.83
CA ASN A 97 12.10 -9.07 -18.74
C ASN A 97 11.71 -8.16 -17.55
N LYS A 98 12.66 -7.46 -16.94
CA LYS A 98 12.44 -6.50 -15.87
C LYS A 98 13.30 -5.26 -16.10
N ARG A 99 12.75 -4.09 -15.81
CA ARG A 99 13.45 -2.81 -15.89
C ARG A 99 13.35 -2.06 -14.58
N PHE A 100 14.31 -1.20 -14.33
CA PHE A 100 14.36 -0.29 -13.19
C PHE A 100 14.55 1.14 -13.66
N GLY A 101 14.47 2.10 -12.74
CA GLY A 101 14.64 3.51 -13.10
C GLY A 101 13.40 4.08 -13.79
N GLY A 102 13.59 5.04 -14.69
CA GLY A 102 12.53 5.76 -15.37
C GLY A 102 12.01 6.95 -14.57
N VAL A 103 11.26 7.80 -15.24
CA VAL A 103 10.74 9.06 -14.69
C VAL A 103 9.22 9.10 -14.83
N CYS A 104 8.54 9.38 -13.73
CA CYS A 104 7.10 9.62 -13.69
C CYS A 104 6.82 11.00 -13.11
N LEU A 105 6.19 11.87 -13.89
CA LEU A 105 5.82 13.22 -13.49
C LEU A 105 4.30 13.33 -13.39
N GLY A 106 3.79 13.84 -12.27
CA GLY A 106 2.37 14.03 -12.08
C GLY A 106 2.04 15.33 -11.38
N ALA A 107 0.91 15.99 -11.71
CA ALA A 107 0.43 17.05 -10.84
C ALA A 107 0.01 16.44 -9.48
N LYS A 108 -0.47 15.18 -9.51
CA LYS A 108 -0.60 14.29 -8.37
C LYS A 108 -0.22 12.86 -8.76
N ILE A 109 0.40 12.15 -7.82
CA ILE A 109 0.68 10.72 -7.96
C ILE A 109 0.07 10.01 -6.75
N ALA A 110 -0.78 9.00 -7.00
CA ALA A 110 -1.42 8.26 -5.91
C ALA A 110 -0.36 7.65 -4.98
N PRO A 111 -0.52 7.74 -3.66
CA PRO A 111 0.55 7.42 -2.70
C PRO A 111 1.12 6.01 -2.86
N ILE A 112 0.25 5.00 -3.05
CA ILE A 112 0.69 3.62 -3.22
C ILE A 112 1.44 3.44 -4.53
N PHE A 113 0.99 4.10 -5.62
CA PHE A 113 1.68 4.07 -6.90
C PHE A 113 3.05 4.78 -6.80
N TYR A 114 3.10 5.92 -6.11
CA TYR A 114 4.33 6.65 -5.82
C TYR A 114 5.35 5.74 -5.12
N ASN A 115 4.96 5.12 -4.01
CA ASN A 115 5.81 4.21 -3.25
C ASN A 115 6.26 3.00 -4.08
N THR A 116 5.39 2.47 -4.95
CA THR A 116 5.76 1.34 -5.83
C THR A 116 6.77 1.75 -6.90
N MET A 117 6.74 3.02 -7.35
CA MET A 117 7.78 3.58 -8.22
C MET A 117 9.12 3.68 -7.49
N GLU A 118 9.15 4.18 -6.25
CA GLU A 118 10.35 4.22 -5.41
C GLU A 118 10.95 2.83 -5.21
N ASP A 119 10.11 1.84 -4.88
CA ASP A 119 10.53 0.43 -4.71
C ASP A 119 11.21 -0.13 -5.95
N SER A 120 10.85 0.39 -7.12
CA SER A 120 11.36 -0.05 -8.43
C SER A 120 12.52 0.83 -8.94
N GLY A 121 13.02 1.76 -8.12
CA GLY A 121 14.12 2.65 -8.47
C GLY A 121 13.76 3.70 -9.52
N ALA A 122 12.48 3.98 -9.74
CA ALA A 122 12.02 5.08 -10.58
C ALA A 122 12.10 6.41 -9.82
N LEU A 123 12.03 7.50 -10.57
CA LEU A 123 11.98 8.87 -10.04
C LEU A 123 10.56 9.45 -10.21
N PRO A 124 9.66 9.26 -9.23
CA PRO A 124 8.36 9.92 -9.22
C PRO A 124 8.50 11.34 -8.68
N ILE A 125 7.97 12.32 -9.40
CA ILE A 125 7.98 13.73 -9.01
C ILE A 125 6.58 14.32 -9.16
N GLU A 126 6.07 14.96 -8.11
CA GLU A 126 4.86 15.78 -8.16
C GLU A 126 5.24 17.22 -8.48
N LEU A 127 4.72 17.74 -9.62
CA LEU A 127 4.95 19.10 -10.09
C LEU A 127 3.82 19.54 -11.03
N ASP A 128 3.76 20.85 -11.32
CA ASP A 128 2.83 21.33 -12.35
C ASP A 128 3.24 20.82 -13.74
N VAL A 129 2.38 20.03 -14.36
CA VAL A 129 2.59 19.45 -15.69
C VAL A 129 1.82 20.19 -16.80
N SER A 130 1.18 21.33 -16.48
CA SER A 130 0.29 22.05 -17.40
C SER A 130 1.01 22.56 -18.65
N GLN A 131 2.28 22.93 -18.54
CA GLN A 131 3.10 23.43 -19.66
C GLN A 131 3.83 22.32 -20.44
N MET A 132 3.65 21.05 -20.05
CA MET A 132 4.26 19.91 -20.71
C MET A 132 3.32 19.31 -21.74
N ASN A 133 3.79 19.07 -22.96
CA ASN A 133 3.03 18.48 -24.04
C ASN A 133 3.63 17.16 -24.52
N MET A 134 2.80 16.34 -25.21
CA MET A 134 3.25 15.11 -25.83
C MET A 134 4.44 15.37 -26.77
N GLY A 135 5.52 14.61 -26.60
CA GLY A 135 6.72 14.71 -27.43
C GLY A 135 7.69 15.84 -27.08
N ASP A 136 7.38 16.68 -26.09
CA ASP A 136 8.29 17.71 -25.60
C ASP A 136 9.61 17.10 -25.07
N VAL A 137 10.68 17.86 -25.18
CA VAL A 137 11.94 17.60 -24.48
C VAL A 137 12.03 18.56 -23.30
N VAL A 138 12.21 18.01 -22.12
CA VAL A 138 12.31 18.76 -20.86
C VAL A 138 13.58 18.37 -20.14
N GLU A 139 14.31 19.35 -19.65
CA GLU A 139 15.45 19.15 -18.77
C GLU A 139 14.97 19.09 -17.33
N LEU A 140 15.20 17.97 -16.64
CA LEU A 140 14.96 17.84 -15.21
C LEU A 140 16.25 18.06 -14.44
N ARG A 141 16.18 18.91 -13.44
CA ARG A 141 17.24 19.14 -12.44
C ARG A 141 16.75 18.73 -11.06
N PRO A 142 16.79 17.44 -10.72
CA PRO A 142 16.16 16.95 -9.51
C PRO A 142 16.72 17.56 -8.23
N TYR A 143 18.02 17.79 -8.18
CA TYR A 143 18.69 18.40 -7.02
C TYR A 143 18.42 19.91 -6.88
N GLU A 144 18.02 20.59 -7.96
CA GLU A 144 17.61 22.00 -7.93
C GLU A 144 16.09 22.16 -7.78
N GLY A 145 15.33 21.06 -7.90
CA GLY A 145 13.88 21.10 -7.86
C GLY A 145 13.25 21.82 -9.06
N LYS A 146 13.83 21.69 -10.27
CA LYS A 146 13.39 22.44 -11.45
C LYS A 146 13.19 21.56 -12.68
N ALA A 147 12.15 21.89 -13.45
CA ALA A 147 11.93 21.39 -14.79
C ALA A 147 12.02 22.58 -15.78
N LEU A 148 12.82 22.42 -16.84
CA LEU A 148 13.05 23.46 -17.84
C LEU A 148 12.65 22.97 -19.24
N LYS A 149 12.16 23.88 -20.06
CA LYS A 149 11.93 23.68 -21.49
C LYS A 149 12.54 24.86 -22.24
N ASP A 150 13.34 24.58 -23.24
CA ASP A 150 14.08 25.58 -24.03
C ASP A 150 14.88 26.58 -23.14
N GLY A 151 15.44 26.07 -22.02
CA GLY A 151 16.21 26.87 -21.06
C GLY A 151 15.37 27.69 -20.07
N GLN A 152 14.04 27.69 -20.19
CA GLN A 152 13.13 28.40 -19.29
C GLN A 152 12.55 27.43 -18.24
N VAL A 153 12.48 27.87 -16.98
CA VAL A 153 11.82 27.10 -15.91
C VAL A 153 10.32 27.07 -16.15
N ILE A 154 9.77 25.88 -16.35
CA ILE A 154 8.35 25.64 -16.56
C ILE A 154 7.63 25.10 -15.32
N ALA A 155 8.37 24.51 -14.38
CA ALA A 155 7.84 24.09 -13.09
C ALA A 155 8.96 24.00 -12.05
N GLU A 156 8.61 24.24 -10.79
CA GLU A 156 9.46 23.99 -9.64
C GLU A 156 8.80 22.89 -8.78
N PHE A 157 9.63 22.10 -8.08
CA PHE A 157 9.14 21.01 -7.24
C PHE A 157 10.08 20.75 -6.04
N THR A 158 9.55 20.08 -5.06
CA THR A 158 10.34 19.55 -3.93
C THR A 158 10.05 18.06 -3.84
N VAL A 159 11.08 17.23 -3.76
CA VAL A 159 10.90 15.79 -3.53
C VAL A 159 10.46 15.56 -2.08
N LYS A 160 9.65 14.53 -1.86
CA LYS A 160 9.14 14.19 -0.51
C LYS A 160 10.27 13.89 0.47
N SER A 161 11.31 13.24 -0.02
CA SER A 161 12.53 12.94 0.73
C SER A 161 13.72 12.89 -0.21
N GLU A 162 14.87 13.44 0.20
CA GLU A 162 16.11 13.30 -0.59
C GLU A 162 16.65 11.85 -0.62
N VAL A 163 16.16 10.97 0.24
CA VAL A 163 16.47 9.53 0.20
C VAL A 163 16.06 8.91 -1.12
N LEU A 164 15.02 9.44 -1.77
CA LEU A 164 14.60 9.05 -3.13
C LEU A 164 15.76 9.04 -4.13
N PHE A 165 16.69 9.98 -4.04
CA PHE A 165 17.86 10.01 -4.95
C PHE A 165 18.80 8.82 -4.72
N ASP A 166 18.91 8.35 -3.49
CA ASP A 166 19.70 7.16 -3.17
C ASP A 166 18.95 5.88 -3.59
N GLU A 167 17.63 5.85 -3.48
CA GLU A 167 16.78 4.75 -3.98
C GLU A 167 16.92 4.59 -5.49
N VAL A 168 16.83 5.69 -6.25
CA VAL A 168 17.03 5.68 -7.71
C VAL A 168 18.44 5.15 -8.06
N ARG A 169 19.47 5.63 -7.38
CA ARG A 169 20.85 5.19 -7.64
C ARG A 169 21.11 3.73 -7.25
N ALA A 170 20.44 3.23 -6.24
CA ALA A 170 20.53 1.85 -5.79
C ALA A 170 19.71 0.87 -6.65
N GLY A 171 18.81 1.37 -7.50
CA GLY A 171 17.89 0.56 -8.28
C GLY A 171 16.60 0.18 -7.52
N GLY A 172 16.31 0.89 -6.44
CA GLY A 172 15.09 0.75 -5.64
C GLY A 172 15.32 0.82 -4.14
N ARG A 173 14.23 0.94 -3.39
CA ARG A 173 14.24 1.05 -1.93
C ARG A 173 14.86 -0.17 -1.25
N ILE A 174 14.49 -1.37 -1.67
CA ILE A 174 14.99 -2.63 -1.09
C ILE A 174 16.50 -2.77 -1.26
N PRO A 175 17.08 -2.63 -2.47
CA PRO A 175 18.53 -2.62 -2.66
C PRO A 175 19.23 -1.58 -1.80
N LEU A 176 18.67 -0.39 -1.65
CA LEU A 176 19.24 0.66 -0.79
C LEU A 176 19.28 0.23 0.68
N ILE A 177 18.17 -0.31 1.22
CA ILE A 177 18.09 -0.75 2.62
C ILE A 177 19.11 -1.87 2.88
N ILE A 178 19.16 -2.86 1.99
CA ILE A 178 20.13 -3.98 2.12
C ILE A 178 21.56 -3.44 2.05
N GLY A 179 21.87 -2.63 1.06
CA GLY A 179 23.23 -2.08 0.87
C GLY A 179 23.67 -1.21 2.04
N ARG A 180 22.76 -0.35 2.53
CA ARG A 180 23.01 0.49 3.71
C ARG A 180 23.22 -0.34 4.97
N GLY A 181 22.39 -1.35 5.20
CA GLY A 181 22.50 -2.25 6.36
C GLY A 181 23.79 -3.08 6.33
N LEU A 182 24.17 -3.64 5.18
CA LEU A 182 25.41 -4.38 5.01
C LEU A 182 26.64 -3.46 5.20
N THR A 183 26.60 -2.24 4.68
CA THR A 183 27.66 -1.24 4.86
C THR A 183 27.84 -0.89 6.34
N ALA A 184 26.74 -0.67 7.07
CA ALA A 184 26.78 -0.38 8.50
C ALA A 184 27.44 -1.52 9.29
N LYS A 185 27.00 -2.76 9.09
CA LYS A 185 27.56 -3.96 9.74
C LYS A 185 29.05 -4.18 9.40
N ALA A 186 29.44 -4.00 8.14
CA ALA A 186 30.83 -4.15 7.73
C ALA A 186 31.72 -3.09 8.39
N ARG A 187 31.26 -1.84 8.45
CA ARG A 187 32.03 -0.75 9.08
C ARG A 187 32.15 -0.95 10.60
N GLU A 188 31.08 -1.39 11.25
CA GLU A 188 31.09 -1.74 12.68
C GLU A 188 32.12 -2.86 12.96
N ALA A 189 32.09 -3.94 12.20
CA ALA A 189 33.02 -5.06 12.33
C ALA A 189 34.50 -4.65 12.10
N LEU A 190 34.73 -3.63 11.30
CA LEU A 190 36.07 -3.08 10.98
C LEU A 190 36.48 -1.93 11.92
N GLY A 191 35.62 -1.56 12.90
CA GLY A 191 35.88 -0.40 13.78
C GLY A 191 35.91 0.94 13.06
N LEU A 192 35.25 1.05 11.90
CA LEU A 192 35.16 2.27 11.11
C LEU A 192 33.97 3.14 11.54
N PRO A 193 34.09 4.49 11.42
CA PRO A 193 32.95 5.37 11.73
C PRO A 193 31.77 5.10 10.80
N THR A 194 30.54 5.50 11.23
CA THR A 194 29.32 5.40 10.42
C THR A 194 29.52 6.01 9.03
N SER A 195 28.93 5.39 8.02
CA SER A 195 28.99 5.88 6.64
C SER A 195 28.21 7.19 6.49
N THR A 196 28.79 8.16 5.81
CA THR A 196 28.12 9.41 5.40
C THR A 196 27.70 9.39 3.92
N LEU A 197 27.84 8.23 3.26
CA LEU A 197 27.53 8.09 1.83
C LEU A 197 26.03 8.17 1.55
N PHE A 198 25.22 7.66 2.48
CA PHE A 198 23.78 7.55 2.30
C PHE A 198 23.07 8.74 2.93
N ARG A 199 22.07 9.26 2.23
CA ARG A 199 21.13 10.22 2.79
C ARG A 199 20.28 9.54 3.84
N LEU A 200 20.01 10.24 4.92
CA LEU A 200 19.08 9.78 5.96
C LEU A 200 17.82 10.64 5.91
N PRO A 201 16.65 10.06 6.20
CA PRO A 201 15.43 10.84 6.34
C PRO A 201 15.62 11.90 7.42
N THR A 202 15.08 13.10 7.17
CA THR A 202 15.04 14.15 8.21
C THR A 202 13.86 13.84 9.13
N ASN A 203 14.14 13.59 10.40
CA ASN A 203 13.07 13.41 11.38
C ASN A 203 12.36 14.74 11.63
N PRO A 204 11.03 14.73 11.71
CA PRO A 204 10.26 15.92 12.04
C PRO A 204 10.56 16.39 13.47
N VAL A 205 10.29 17.67 13.72
CA VAL A 205 10.41 18.23 15.07
C VAL A 205 9.35 17.59 15.96
N ASP A 206 9.74 17.09 17.13
CA ASP A 206 8.80 16.55 18.10
C ASP A 206 7.93 17.69 18.68
N THR A 207 6.63 17.60 18.47
CA THR A 207 5.64 18.58 18.96
C THR A 207 5.41 18.50 20.46
N LYS A 208 5.92 17.45 21.12
CA LYS A 208 5.70 17.11 22.55
C LYS A 208 4.23 16.89 22.93
N ARG A 209 3.35 16.77 21.95
CA ARG A 209 1.95 16.37 22.17
C ARG A 209 1.84 14.85 22.25
N GLY A 210 0.70 14.38 22.70
CA GLY A 210 0.39 12.97 22.74
C GLY A 210 0.43 12.29 21.36
N PHE A 211 0.32 10.99 21.35
CA PHE A 211 0.35 10.16 20.15
C PHE A 211 -1.05 9.63 19.83
N SER A 212 -1.40 9.60 18.55
CA SER A 212 -2.62 8.94 18.10
C SER A 212 -2.53 7.41 18.25
N LEU A 213 -3.67 6.73 18.16
CA LEU A 213 -3.72 5.26 18.27
C LEU A 213 -2.82 4.60 17.21
N GLY A 214 -2.92 5.05 15.94
CA GLY A 214 -2.08 4.52 14.86
C GLY A 214 -0.58 4.76 15.10
N GLN A 215 -0.20 5.91 15.64
CA GLN A 215 1.19 6.23 15.98
C GLN A 215 1.73 5.30 17.08
N LYS A 216 0.92 5.00 18.10
CA LYS A 216 1.27 4.07 19.19
C LYS A 216 1.39 2.63 18.70
N MET A 217 0.49 2.18 17.81
CA MET A 217 0.57 0.84 17.20
C MET A 217 1.88 0.67 16.42
N VAL A 218 2.23 1.65 15.60
CA VAL A 218 3.50 1.64 14.85
C VAL A 218 4.70 1.74 15.81
N GLY A 219 4.62 2.56 16.85
CA GLY A 219 5.67 2.66 17.87
C GLY A 219 5.92 1.34 18.58
N LYS A 220 4.86 0.64 18.98
CA LYS A 220 4.94 -0.71 19.56
C LYS A 220 5.60 -1.71 18.60
N ALA A 221 5.21 -1.66 17.31
CA ALA A 221 5.80 -2.52 16.29
C ALA A 221 7.27 -2.20 15.98
N CYS A 222 7.69 -0.96 16.21
CA CYS A 222 9.10 -0.54 16.13
C CYS A 222 9.90 -0.86 17.42
N GLY A 223 9.26 -1.41 18.44
CA GLY A 223 9.92 -1.71 19.72
C GLY A 223 10.19 -0.47 20.57
N LEU A 224 9.46 0.62 20.37
CA LEU A 224 9.60 1.81 21.22
C LEU A 224 9.14 1.52 22.65
N PRO A 225 9.77 2.13 23.67
CA PRO A 225 9.50 1.84 25.06
C PRO A 225 8.11 2.31 25.51
N VAL A 226 7.63 1.70 26.58
CA VAL A 226 6.53 2.23 27.40
C VAL A 226 7.14 3.16 28.45
N ILE A 227 6.75 4.43 28.47
CA ILE A 227 7.25 5.44 29.42
C ILE A 227 6.08 5.88 30.30
N ASN A 228 6.23 5.78 31.60
CA ASN A 228 5.19 6.11 32.59
C ASN A 228 3.85 5.37 32.37
N GLY A 229 3.90 4.15 31.84
CA GLY A 229 2.70 3.37 31.51
C GLY A 229 2.14 3.64 30.12
N GLU A 230 2.65 4.62 29.37
CA GLU A 230 2.18 5.02 28.05
C GLU A 230 3.11 4.50 26.95
N GLN A 231 2.54 3.82 25.95
CA GLN A 231 3.26 3.39 24.75
C GLN A 231 3.72 4.61 23.95
N GLN A 232 4.99 4.66 23.63
CA GLN A 232 5.52 5.72 22.77
C GLN A 232 5.16 5.44 21.31
N GLY A 233 4.78 6.50 20.59
CA GLY A 233 4.40 6.46 19.16
C GLY A 233 5.50 6.96 18.24
N VAL A 234 5.31 6.78 16.95
CA VAL A 234 6.15 7.34 15.88
C VAL A 234 5.49 8.61 15.34
N ARG A 235 6.23 9.72 15.26
CA ARG A 235 5.72 10.98 14.70
C ARG A 235 5.56 10.90 13.18
N PRO A 236 4.52 11.55 12.60
CA PRO A 236 4.36 11.63 11.15
C PRO A 236 5.61 12.18 10.46
N GLY A 237 5.97 11.63 9.31
CA GLY A 237 7.18 11.98 8.57
C GLY A 237 8.47 11.33 9.08
N THR A 238 8.41 10.54 10.17
CA THR A 238 9.58 9.77 10.66
C THR A 238 9.69 8.47 9.87
N TYR A 239 10.87 8.19 9.33
CA TYR A 239 11.18 6.87 8.79
C TYR A 239 11.28 5.84 9.92
N CYS A 240 10.64 4.70 9.74
CA CYS A 240 10.67 3.60 10.70
C CYS A 240 10.53 2.23 10.01
N GLU A 241 10.85 1.17 10.72
CA GLU A 241 10.76 -0.20 10.24
C GLU A 241 9.92 -1.04 11.22
N PRO A 242 8.59 -0.86 11.23
CA PRO A 242 7.72 -1.64 12.12
C PRO A 242 7.74 -3.13 11.78
N ARG A 243 7.68 -3.95 12.81
CA ARG A 243 7.51 -5.40 12.69
C ARG A 243 6.15 -5.72 12.07
N MET A 244 6.16 -6.55 11.03
CA MET A 244 4.98 -7.04 10.34
C MET A 244 4.51 -8.34 10.98
N THR A 245 3.43 -8.26 11.75
CA THR A 245 2.84 -9.42 12.44
C THR A 245 2.00 -10.28 11.50
N SER A 246 1.43 -9.68 10.45
CA SER A 246 0.64 -10.39 9.44
C SER A 246 0.95 -9.83 8.05
N VAL A 247 1.21 -10.75 7.11
CA VAL A 247 1.52 -10.42 5.72
C VAL A 247 0.58 -11.19 4.79
N GLY A 248 -0.16 -10.46 3.96
CA GLY A 248 -1.10 -11.02 2.98
C GLY A 248 -0.55 -10.99 1.56
N SER A 249 -0.62 -12.13 0.87
CA SER A 249 -0.36 -12.22 -0.57
C SER A 249 -1.56 -12.88 -1.26
N GLN A 250 -1.93 -12.36 -2.41
CA GLN A 250 -3.06 -12.88 -3.17
C GLN A 250 -2.61 -13.29 -4.59
N ASP A 251 -3.45 -14.02 -5.28
CA ASP A 251 -3.13 -14.63 -6.57
C ASP A 251 -2.74 -13.64 -7.67
N THR A 252 -3.30 -12.42 -7.67
CA THR A 252 -2.93 -11.40 -8.68
C THR A 252 -1.53 -10.81 -8.48
N THR A 253 -0.99 -10.89 -7.26
CA THR A 253 0.37 -10.42 -6.91
C THR A 253 1.31 -11.54 -6.48
N GLY A 254 0.78 -12.70 -6.18
CA GLY A 254 1.51 -13.86 -5.65
C GLY A 254 2.70 -14.32 -6.51
N PRO A 255 2.56 -14.44 -7.85
CA PRO A 255 3.70 -14.78 -8.70
C PRO A 255 4.83 -13.76 -8.63
N MET A 256 4.50 -12.46 -8.58
CA MET A 256 5.50 -11.39 -8.43
C MET A 256 6.14 -11.42 -7.05
N THR A 257 5.34 -11.61 -5.99
CA THR A 257 5.83 -11.75 -4.61
C THR A 257 6.77 -12.96 -4.50
N ARG A 258 6.42 -14.09 -5.12
CA ARG A 258 7.28 -15.29 -5.20
C ARG A 258 8.62 -14.97 -5.84
N ASP A 259 8.62 -14.27 -6.96
CA ASP A 259 9.84 -13.97 -7.70
C ASP A 259 10.73 -12.98 -6.93
N GLU A 260 10.15 -11.97 -6.29
CA GLU A 260 10.88 -11.08 -5.37
C GLU A 260 11.46 -11.85 -4.16
N LEU A 261 10.72 -12.83 -3.61
CA LEU A 261 11.23 -13.69 -2.53
C LEU A 261 12.40 -14.58 -2.97
N LYS A 262 12.42 -15.01 -4.23
CA LYS A 262 13.57 -15.72 -4.82
C LYS A 262 14.77 -14.78 -4.97
N ASP A 263 14.56 -13.56 -5.43
CA ASP A 263 15.59 -12.54 -5.56
C ASP A 263 16.22 -12.19 -4.19
N LEU A 264 15.42 -12.22 -3.12
CA LEU A 264 15.88 -12.06 -1.73
C LEU A 264 16.51 -13.34 -1.13
N ALA A 265 16.63 -14.41 -1.89
CA ALA A 265 17.09 -15.72 -1.40
C ALA A 265 16.34 -16.19 -0.14
N CYS A 266 15.06 -15.90 -0.03
CA CYS A 266 14.23 -16.22 1.13
C CYS A 266 14.00 -17.74 1.23
N LEU A 267 14.58 -18.37 2.25
CA LEU A 267 14.41 -19.80 2.55
C LEU A 267 13.32 -20.06 3.61
N GLY A 268 12.92 -19.04 4.35
CA GLY A 268 11.89 -19.11 5.35
C GLY A 268 11.40 -17.71 5.75
N PHE A 269 10.12 -17.61 6.11
CA PHE A 269 9.53 -16.34 6.51
C PHE A 269 9.93 -15.94 7.93
N SER A 270 10.29 -14.66 8.10
CA SER A 270 10.56 -14.04 9.40
C SER A 270 9.34 -13.32 9.97
N ALA A 271 8.37 -12.94 9.14
CA ALA A 271 7.09 -12.44 9.63
C ALA A 271 6.33 -13.54 10.39
N ASP A 272 5.60 -13.15 11.44
CA ASP A 272 4.93 -14.12 12.32
C ASP A 272 3.88 -14.96 11.59
N LEU A 273 3.21 -14.36 10.60
CA LEU A 273 2.23 -15.02 9.75
C LEU A 273 2.30 -14.46 8.33
N VAL A 274 2.46 -15.36 7.36
CA VAL A 274 2.35 -15.06 5.92
C VAL A 274 1.24 -15.93 5.36
N MET A 275 0.29 -15.31 4.66
CA MET A 275 -0.85 -16.00 4.05
C MET A 275 -0.93 -15.72 2.56
N GLN A 276 -1.13 -16.77 1.76
CA GLN A 276 -1.43 -16.71 0.33
C GLN A 276 -2.86 -17.14 0.07
N SER A 277 -3.56 -16.43 -0.81
CA SER A 277 -4.92 -16.77 -1.25
C SER A 277 -5.04 -16.82 -2.77
N PHE A 278 -6.19 -17.34 -3.24
CA PHE A 278 -6.53 -17.50 -4.66
C PHE A 278 -7.95 -16.98 -4.94
N CYS A 279 -8.28 -15.84 -4.39
CA CYS A 279 -9.65 -15.30 -4.41
C CYS A 279 -10.07 -14.67 -5.74
N HIS A 280 -9.14 -14.24 -6.61
CA HIS A 280 -9.45 -13.57 -7.87
C HIS A 280 -9.52 -14.52 -9.06
N THR A 281 -8.82 -15.64 -9.01
CA THR A 281 -8.68 -16.56 -10.15
C THR A 281 -9.36 -17.91 -9.96
N ALA A 282 -10.04 -18.12 -8.81
CA ALA A 282 -10.62 -19.42 -8.47
C ALA A 282 -11.89 -19.78 -9.28
N ALA A 283 -12.77 -18.77 -9.56
CA ALA A 283 -14.07 -19.03 -10.16
C ALA A 283 -14.01 -19.42 -11.64
N TYR A 284 -13.13 -18.77 -12.41
CA TYR A 284 -12.96 -19.00 -13.86
C TYR A 284 -11.46 -19.04 -14.22
N PRO A 285 -10.71 -20.06 -13.74
CA PRO A 285 -9.28 -20.11 -13.92
C PRO A 285 -8.90 -20.34 -15.38
N LYS A 286 -7.92 -19.59 -15.85
CA LYS A 286 -7.23 -19.84 -17.11
C LYS A 286 -6.13 -20.90 -16.90
N PRO A 287 -5.56 -21.52 -17.94
CA PRO A 287 -4.48 -22.50 -17.77
C PRO A 287 -3.29 -21.98 -16.94
N VAL A 288 -2.95 -20.69 -17.07
CA VAL A 288 -1.88 -20.06 -16.26
C VAL A 288 -2.26 -19.98 -14.79
N ASP A 289 -3.52 -19.75 -14.49
CA ASP A 289 -4.02 -19.66 -13.11
C ASP A 289 -4.01 -21.05 -12.47
N VAL A 290 -4.44 -22.09 -13.21
CA VAL A 290 -4.37 -23.48 -12.74
C VAL A 290 -2.94 -23.87 -12.41
N LYS A 291 -1.96 -23.52 -13.24
CA LYS A 291 -0.54 -23.74 -12.96
C LYS A 291 -0.12 -23.04 -11.66
N MET A 292 -0.48 -21.76 -11.50
CA MET A 292 -0.20 -20.99 -10.27
C MET A 292 -0.85 -21.60 -9.03
N HIS A 293 -2.09 -22.12 -9.14
CA HIS A 293 -2.80 -22.79 -8.07
C HIS A 293 -2.10 -24.06 -7.56
N HIS A 294 -1.26 -24.67 -8.38
CA HIS A 294 -0.43 -25.82 -7.99
C HIS A 294 0.95 -25.41 -7.46
N GLU A 295 1.61 -24.44 -8.10
CA GLU A 295 2.99 -24.09 -7.77
C GLU A 295 3.13 -23.18 -6.55
N LEU A 296 2.23 -22.22 -6.39
CA LEU A 296 2.35 -21.19 -5.36
C LEU A 296 2.10 -21.72 -3.93
N PRO A 297 1.15 -22.65 -3.69
CA PRO A 297 0.98 -23.26 -2.37
C PRO A 297 2.23 -23.94 -1.84
N ASP A 298 2.91 -24.73 -2.64
CA ASP A 298 4.14 -25.41 -2.25
C ASP A 298 5.25 -24.42 -1.93
N PHE A 299 5.38 -23.37 -2.75
CA PHE A 299 6.36 -22.32 -2.53
C PHE A 299 6.16 -21.61 -1.18
N ILE A 300 4.93 -21.30 -0.84
CA ILE A 300 4.58 -20.60 0.43
C ILE A 300 4.73 -21.54 1.61
N SER A 301 4.20 -22.75 1.52
CA SER A 301 4.20 -23.74 2.62
C SER A 301 5.60 -24.17 3.02
N THR A 302 6.48 -24.40 2.04
CA THR A 302 7.88 -24.78 2.31
C THR A 302 8.69 -23.71 3.03
N ARG A 303 8.18 -22.46 3.06
CA ARG A 303 8.78 -21.31 3.75
C ARG A 303 8.10 -20.97 5.07
N GLY A 304 7.16 -21.78 5.53
CA GLY A 304 6.45 -21.60 6.78
C GLY A 304 5.23 -20.69 6.69
N GLY A 305 4.70 -20.46 5.49
CA GLY A 305 3.47 -19.71 5.27
C GLY A 305 2.23 -20.59 5.21
N ILE A 306 1.07 -19.95 5.24
CA ILE A 306 -0.25 -20.57 5.11
C ILE A 306 -0.74 -20.31 3.69
N SER A 307 -1.12 -21.37 2.98
CA SER A 307 -1.77 -21.23 1.69
C SER A 307 -3.23 -21.63 1.81
N LEU A 308 -4.12 -20.71 1.48
CA LEU A 308 -5.53 -21.03 1.26
C LEU A 308 -5.68 -21.84 -0.02
N ARG A 309 -6.80 -22.52 -0.17
CA ARG A 309 -7.14 -23.29 -1.37
C ARG A 309 -7.92 -22.41 -2.35
N PRO A 310 -7.82 -22.63 -3.65
CA PRO A 310 -8.71 -22.00 -4.61
C PRO A 310 -10.19 -22.26 -4.25
N GLY A 311 -10.95 -21.16 -4.07
CA GLY A 311 -12.36 -21.25 -3.67
C GLY A 311 -12.63 -21.12 -2.17
N ASP A 312 -11.63 -21.06 -1.30
CA ASP A 312 -11.81 -20.80 0.14
C ASP A 312 -12.42 -19.42 0.43
N GLY A 313 -12.25 -18.47 -0.48
CA GLY A 313 -12.84 -17.14 -0.37
C GLY A 313 -11.81 -16.01 -0.40
N VAL A 314 -12.29 -14.83 -0.01
CA VAL A 314 -11.54 -13.58 -0.10
C VAL A 314 -10.49 -13.50 1.00
N ILE A 315 -9.24 -13.18 0.64
CA ILE A 315 -8.12 -13.08 1.57
C ILE A 315 -8.42 -12.16 2.76
N HIS A 316 -9.08 -11.04 2.52
CA HIS A 316 -9.34 -10.05 3.56
C HIS A 316 -10.14 -10.64 4.72
N SER A 317 -11.17 -11.44 4.42
CA SER A 317 -11.97 -12.12 5.42
C SER A 317 -11.16 -13.15 6.23
N TRP A 318 -10.26 -13.90 5.56
CA TRP A 318 -9.41 -14.87 6.22
C TRP A 318 -8.31 -14.22 7.06
N LEU A 319 -7.61 -13.24 6.49
CA LEU A 319 -6.48 -12.59 7.15
C LEU A 319 -6.93 -11.85 8.41
N ASN A 320 -8.09 -11.17 8.35
CA ASN A 320 -8.66 -10.49 9.50
C ASN A 320 -8.96 -11.44 10.68
N ARG A 321 -9.36 -12.69 10.40
CA ARG A 321 -9.58 -13.69 11.45
C ARG A 321 -8.31 -14.17 12.15
N LEU A 322 -7.14 -13.87 11.59
CA LEU A 322 -5.86 -14.26 12.16
C LEU A 322 -5.10 -13.08 12.80
N LEU A 323 -5.74 -11.92 12.94
CA LEU A 323 -5.10 -10.75 13.53
C LEU A 323 -4.87 -10.89 15.04
N LEU A 324 -3.87 -10.17 15.51
CA LEU A 324 -3.68 -9.83 16.90
C LEU A 324 -3.99 -8.35 17.10
N PRO A 325 -4.67 -7.96 18.19
CA PRO A 325 -4.94 -6.55 18.46
C PRO A 325 -3.67 -5.71 18.59
N ASP A 326 -3.75 -4.45 18.21
CA ASP A 326 -2.64 -3.48 18.30
C ASP A 326 -1.37 -3.91 17.58
N THR A 327 -1.50 -4.62 16.47
CA THR A 327 -0.37 -5.06 15.65
C THR A 327 -0.37 -4.42 14.28
N VAL A 328 0.79 -4.42 13.64
CA VAL A 328 1.00 -3.87 12.29
C VAL A 328 1.17 -4.98 11.28
N GLY A 329 0.63 -4.79 10.08
CA GLY A 329 0.84 -5.72 8.98
C GLY A 329 0.79 -5.06 7.61
N THR A 330 0.87 -5.88 6.58
CA THR A 330 0.86 -5.46 5.18
C THR A 330 0.23 -6.52 4.28
N GLY A 331 -0.01 -6.15 3.04
CA GLY A 331 -0.44 -7.08 2.01
C GLY A 331 -0.41 -6.46 0.62
N GLY A 332 -0.48 -7.31 -0.38
CA GLY A 332 -0.39 -6.93 -1.79
C GLY A 332 -1.69 -6.39 -2.41
N ASP A 333 -2.69 -6.12 -1.59
CA ASP A 333 -3.99 -5.57 -2.01
C ASP A 333 -4.33 -4.32 -1.20
N SER A 334 -4.90 -3.30 -1.84
CA SER A 334 -5.31 -2.05 -1.18
C SER A 334 -6.35 -2.26 -0.07
N HIS A 335 -7.16 -3.32 -0.17
CA HIS A 335 -8.16 -3.72 0.82
C HIS A 335 -7.58 -4.60 1.94
N THR A 336 -6.27 -4.76 2.03
CA THR A 336 -5.64 -5.33 3.24
C THR A 336 -5.78 -4.32 4.37
N ARG A 337 -6.88 -4.40 5.13
CA ARG A 337 -7.24 -3.47 6.22
C ARG A 337 -7.47 -4.23 7.50
N PHE A 338 -6.87 -3.75 8.59
CA PHE A 338 -6.88 -4.42 9.90
C PHE A 338 -7.59 -3.55 10.93
N PRO A 339 -8.90 -3.74 11.17
CA PRO A 339 -9.68 -2.87 12.05
C PRO A 339 -9.20 -2.88 13.50
N ILE A 340 -8.72 -4.02 14.01
CA ILE A 340 -8.23 -4.17 15.40
C ILE A 340 -6.72 -4.02 15.55
N GLY A 341 -6.04 -3.70 14.50
CA GLY A 341 -4.64 -3.34 14.36
C GLY A 341 -4.53 -2.25 13.31
N ILE A 342 -3.43 -2.23 12.58
CA ILE A 342 -3.24 -1.35 11.43
C ILE A 342 -2.46 -2.07 10.34
N SER A 343 -2.78 -1.79 9.08
CA SER A 343 -2.02 -2.32 7.94
C SER A 343 -1.68 -1.22 6.95
N PHE A 344 -0.55 -1.40 6.30
CA PHE A 344 -0.07 -0.53 5.23
C PHE A 344 0.09 -1.38 3.97
N PRO A 345 -0.91 -1.41 3.08
CA PRO A 345 -0.82 -2.12 1.82
C PRO A 345 0.37 -1.65 0.98
N ALA A 346 1.04 -2.58 0.31
CA ALA A 346 2.26 -2.30 -0.41
C ALA A 346 2.37 -3.10 -1.71
N GLY A 347 3.29 -2.73 -2.57
CA GLY A 347 3.65 -3.50 -3.76
C GLY A 347 4.30 -4.84 -3.40
N SER A 348 4.32 -5.78 -4.36
CA SER A 348 4.85 -7.14 -4.16
C SER A 348 6.28 -7.18 -3.61
N GLY A 349 7.13 -6.19 -3.95
CA GLY A 349 8.50 -6.10 -3.44
C GLY A 349 8.55 -5.86 -1.93
N LEU A 350 7.81 -4.87 -1.42
CA LEU A 350 7.73 -4.61 0.03
C LEU A 350 7.00 -5.73 0.78
N VAL A 351 5.98 -6.34 0.18
CA VAL A 351 5.30 -7.51 0.75
C VAL A 351 6.27 -8.69 0.87
N ALA A 352 7.08 -8.96 -0.16
CA ALA A 352 8.12 -9.97 -0.13
C ALA A 352 9.20 -9.66 0.92
N PHE A 353 9.63 -8.40 0.98
CA PHE A 353 10.60 -7.95 1.98
C PHE A 353 10.05 -8.13 3.40
N ALA A 354 8.80 -7.75 3.64
CA ALA A 354 8.12 -7.92 4.92
C ALA A 354 8.00 -9.39 5.31
N ALA A 355 7.64 -10.27 4.38
CA ALA A 355 7.58 -11.71 4.61
C ALA A 355 8.95 -12.30 4.96
N ALA A 356 9.99 -11.91 4.21
CA ALA A 356 11.34 -12.43 4.37
C ALA A 356 12.04 -11.92 5.64
N THR A 357 11.89 -10.64 5.99
CA THR A 357 12.63 -9.98 7.07
C THR A 357 11.83 -9.77 8.35
N GLY A 358 10.50 -9.82 8.26
CA GLY A 358 9.59 -9.54 9.37
C GLY A 358 9.37 -8.06 9.65
N VAL A 359 9.95 -7.16 8.87
CA VAL A 359 9.77 -5.70 9.00
C VAL A 359 9.49 -5.07 7.64
N MET A 360 8.88 -3.88 7.64
CA MET A 360 8.65 -3.12 6.40
C MET A 360 9.06 -1.66 6.60
N PRO A 361 9.83 -1.06 5.67
CA PRO A 361 10.14 0.37 5.73
C PRO A 361 8.87 1.19 5.55
N LEU A 362 8.71 2.20 6.38
CA LEU A 362 7.56 3.08 6.40
C LEU A 362 7.98 4.51 6.75
N ASP A 363 7.56 5.48 5.96
CA ASP A 363 7.50 6.86 6.37
C ASP A 363 6.16 7.07 7.08
N MET A 364 6.19 7.32 8.40
CA MET A 364 4.98 7.38 9.22
C MET A 364 3.99 8.42 8.68
N PRO A 365 2.78 8.01 8.25
CA PRO A 365 1.78 8.96 7.77
C PRO A 365 1.17 9.80 8.88
N GLU A 366 0.61 10.96 8.52
CA GLU A 366 -0.33 11.68 9.38
C GLU A 366 -1.62 10.87 9.57
N SER A 367 -2.39 11.18 10.61
CA SER A 367 -3.71 10.59 10.85
C SER A 367 -4.85 11.60 10.63
N VAL A 368 -5.98 11.10 10.14
CA VAL A 368 -7.28 11.78 10.15
C VAL A 368 -8.18 11.02 11.12
N LEU A 369 -8.78 11.72 12.06
CA LEU A 369 -9.73 11.14 13.00
C LEU A 369 -11.16 11.32 12.50
N VAL A 370 -11.91 10.23 12.45
CA VAL A 370 -13.37 10.23 12.32
C VAL A 370 -13.97 9.82 13.65
N ARG A 371 -14.75 10.72 14.24
CA ARG A 371 -15.39 10.50 15.53
C ARG A 371 -16.90 10.46 15.37
N PHE A 372 -17.49 9.29 15.58
CA PHE A 372 -18.94 9.15 15.68
C PHE A 372 -19.43 9.51 17.08
N LYS A 373 -20.56 10.22 17.15
CA LYS A 373 -21.21 10.61 18.41
C LYS A 373 -22.67 10.11 18.42
N GLY A 374 -23.17 9.80 19.59
CA GLY A 374 -24.58 9.37 19.75
C GLY A 374 -24.78 7.89 19.42
N LYS A 375 -25.98 7.56 18.95
CA LYS A 375 -26.39 6.17 18.65
C LYS A 375 -26.96 6.07 17.24
N MET A 376 -26.70 4.95 16.60
CA MET A 376 -27.28 4.62 15.29
C MET A 376 -28.79 4.73 15.34
N GLN A 377 -29.38 5.38 14.33
CA GLN A 377 -30.81 5.56 14.22
C GLN A 377 -31.48 4.30 13.63
N PRO A 378 -32.75 4.04 13.98
CA PRO A 378 -33.50 2.95 13.37
C PRO A 378 -33.53 3.04 11.84
N GLY A 379 -33.25 1.95 11.14
CA GLY A 379 -33.24 1.89 9.68
C GLY A 379 -31.90 2.27 9.03
N VAL A 380 -30.96 2.86 9.79
CA VAL A 380 -29.61 3.11 9.35
C VAL A 380 -28.77 1.84 9.44
N THR A 381 -28.01 1.55 8.39
CA THR A 381 -27.10 0.41 8.30
C THR A 381 -25.66 0.86 8.47
N LEU A 382 -24.75 -0.08 8.66
CA LEU A 382 -23.33 0.22 8.70
C LEU A 382 -22.83 0.83 7.37
N ARG A 383 -23.41 0.42 6.23
CA ARG A 383 -23.08 0.97 4.91
C ARG A 383 -23.36 2.47 4.84
N ASP A 384 -24.40 2.95 5.50
CA ASP A 384 -24.67 4.39 5.58
C ASP A 384 -23.60 5.13 6.35
N LEU A 385 -23.03 4.51 7.41
CA LEU A 385 -21.90 5.09 8.15
C LEU A 385 -20.63 5.10 7.31
N VAL A 386 -20.38 4.05 6.52
CA VAL A 386 -19.28 4.01 5.55
C VAL A 386 -19.37 5.21 4.60
N ASN A 387 -20.57 5.48 4.07
CA ASN A 387 -20.79 6.58 3.12
C ASN A 387 -20.89 7.96 3.81
N ALA A 388 -21.23 8.01 5.10
CA ALA A 388 -21.24 9.25 5.87
C ALA A 388 -19.84 9.87 5.99
N ILE A 389 -18.80 9.07 6.09
CA ILE A 389 -17.42 9.55 6.24
C ILE A 389 -17.02 10.49 5.08
N PRO A 390 -17.07 10.08 3.79
CA PRO A 390 -16.75 10.98 2.69
C PRO A 390 -17.77 12.13 2.57
N LEU A 391 -19.06 11.89 2.82
CA LEU A 391 -20.08 12.94 2.77
C LEU A 391 -19.77 14.09 3.75
N TYR A 392 -19.40 13.78 4.99
CA TYR A 392 -19.05 14.79 5.98
C TYR A 392 -17.70 15.46 5.66
N ALA A 393 -16.76 14.75 5.07
CA ALA A 393 -15.52 15.33 4.56
C ALA A 393 -15.80 16.34 3.43
N ILE A 394 -16.74 16.03 2.52
CA ILE A 394 -17.19 16.96 1.47
C ILE A 394 -17.85 18.18 2.08
N LYS A 395 -18.79 18.01 3.01
CA LYS A 395 -19.45 19.11 3.72
C LYS A 395 -18.45 20.03 4.45
N ALA A 396 -17.36 19.46 4.96
CA ALA A 396 -16.28 20.20 5.61
C ALA A 396 -15.26 20.83 4.63
N GLY A 397 -15.40 20.63 3.32
CA GLY A 397 -14.44 21.13 2.31
C GLY A 397 -13.09 20.42 2.30
N LEU A 398 -13.01 19.23 2.91
CA LEU A 398 -11.82 18.39 3.05
C LEU A 398 -11.69 17.35 1.90
N LEU A 399 -12.79 17.09 1.21
CA LEU A 399 -12.87 16.21 0.05
C LEU A 399 -13.65 16.92 -1.06
N THR A 400 -13.20 16.83 -2.31
CA THR A 400 -13.89 17.39 -3.46
C THR A 400 -14.27 16.30 -4.44
N VAL A 401 -15.49 16.37 -4.99
CA VAL A 401 -15.96 15.45 -6.06
C VAL A 401 -15.36 15.82 -7.41
N GLU A 402 -15.06 17.11 -7.62
CA GLU A 402 -14.49 17.60 -8.87
C GLU A 402 -13.09 17.04 -9.12
N LYS A 403 -12.85 16.50 -10.33
CA LYS A 403 -11.57 15.87 -10.72
C LYS A 403 -10.43 16.89 -10.88
N LYS A 404 -10.73 18.14 -11.22
CA LYS A 404 -9.74 19.20 -11.36
C LYS A 404 -9.50 19.90 -10.03
N GLY A 405 -8.24 19.88 -9.56
CA GLY A 405 -7.87 20.43 -8.25
C GLY A 405 -8.40 19.61 -7.06
N LYS A 406 -8.56 18.31 -7.25
CA LYS A 406 -9.11 17.37 -6.25
C LYS A 406 -8.39 17.51 -4.91
N LYS A 407 -9.17 17.73 -3.85
CA LYS A 407 -8.74 17.60 -2.46
C LYS A 407 -9.20 16.25 -1.94
N ASN A 408 -8.33 15.54 -1.26
CA ASN A 408 -8.68 14.33 -0.55
C ASN A 408 -7.87 14.26 0.74
N ILE A 409 -8.49 14.59 1.86
CA ILE A 409 -7.84 14.62 3.18
C ILE A 409 -7.35 13.22 3.61
N PHE A 410 -7.98 12.16 3.12
CA PHE A 410 -7.62 10.79 3.47
C PHE A 410 -6.40 10.27 2.71
N SER A 411 -6.12 10.85 1.54
CA SER A 411 -5.05 10.37 0.65
C SER A 411 -3.69 10.35 1.33
N GLY A 412 -3.10 9.15 1.42
CA GLY A 412 -1.80 8.93 2.05
C GLY A 412 -1.77 9.07 3.58
N ARG A 413 -2.93 9.20 4.23
CA ARG A 413 -3.06 9.32 5.69
C ARG A 413 -3.69 8.07 6.31
N ILE A 414 -3.45 7.89 7.59
CA ILE A 414 -4.13 6.87 8.38
C ILE A 414 -5.54 7.39 8.71
N LEU A 415 -6.56 6.56 8.49
CA LEU A 415 -7.91 6.82 8.97
C LEU A 415 -8.09 6.14 10.33
N GLU A 416 -8.26 6.91 11.38
CA GLU A 416 -8.57 6.43 12.72
C GLU A 416 -10.05 6.68 12.99
N ILE A 417 -10.80 5.63 13.39
CA ILE A 417 -12.25 5.69 13.60
C ILE A 417 -12.56 5.38 15.06
N GLU A 418 -13.35 6.23 15.72
CA GLU A 418 -13.79 6.04 17.09
C GLU A 418 -15.27 6.40 17.28
N GLY A 419 -15.81 6.10 18.47
CA GLY A 419 -17.18 6.43 18.87
C GLY A 419 -18.19 5.31 18.61
N LEU A 420 -17.76 4.16 18.15
CA LEU A 420 -18.55 2.95 17.93
C LEU A 420 -17.90 1.73 18.61
N PRO A 421 -17.60 1.80 19.93
CA PRO A 421 -16.70 0.85 20.58
C PRO A 421 -17.26 -0.58 20.69
N ASP A 422 -18.57 -0.75 20.54
CA ASP A 422 -19.26 -2.04 20.70
C ASP A 422 -19.62 -2.70 19.35
N LEU A 423 -19.12 -2.17 18.22
CA LEU A 423 -19.26 -2.84 16.93
C LEU A 423 -18.59 -4.22 16.98
N LYS A 424 -19.21 -5.19 16.30
CA LYS A 424 -18.52 -6.44 16.02
C LYS A 424 -17.29 -6.18 15.14
N VAL A 425 -16.25 -7.01 15.28
CA VAL A 425 -15.02 -6.83 14.49
C VAL A 425 -15.30 -6.91 12.99
N GLU A 426 -16.23 -7.77 12.56
CA GLU A 426 -16.66 -7.87 11.16
C GLU A 426 -17.31 -6.56 10.66
N GLN A 427 -18.04 -5.87 11.52
CA GLN A 427 -18.63 -4.56 11.20
C GLN A 427 -17.54 -3.47 11.15
N ALA A 428 -16.61 -3.49 12.09
CA ALA A 428 -15.45 -2.58 12.07
C ALA A 428 -14.58 -2.82 10.83
N PHE A 429 -14.49 -4.08 10.37
CA PHE A 429 -13.80 -4.41 9.13
C PHE A 429 -14.45 -3.72 7.93
N GLU A 430 -15.76 -3.67 7.82
CA GLU A 430 -16.45 -2.98 6.73
C GLU A 430 -16.11 -1.48 6.69
N LEU A 431 -16.04 -0.81 7.86
CA LEU A 431 -15.59 0.58 7.96
C LEU A 431 -14.14 0.76 7.53
N SER A 432 -13.26 -0.14 7.96
CA SER A 432 -11.83 -0.05 7.64
C SER A 432 -11.55 -0.39 6.19
N ASP A 433 -12.23 -1.38 5.62
CA ASP A 433 -12.07 -1.84 4.25
C ASP A 433 -12.37 -0.71 3.25
N ALA A 434 -13.45 0.00 3.44
CA ALA A 434 -13.84 1.13 2.60
C ALA A 434 -12.82 2.28 2.57
N SER A 435 -11.88 2.35 3.52
CA SER A 435 -10.80 3.35 3.51
C SER A 435 -9.86 3.18 2.32
N ALA A 436 -9.83 2.00 1.70
CA ALA A 436 -9.04 1.72 0.51
C ALA A 436 -9.50 2.60 -0.67
N GLU A 437 -10.81 2.75 -0.85
CA GLU A 437 -11.40 3.55 -1.93
C GLU A 437 -11.16 5.06 -1.75
N ARG A 438 -10.75 5.48 -0.55
CA ARG A 438 -10.39 6.88 -0.24
C ARG A 438 -8.88 7.12 -0.32
N SER A 439 -8.11 6.19 -0.86
CA SER A 439 -6.64 6.25 -0.95
C SER A 439 -5.95 6.43 0.41
N ALA A 440 -6.56 6.00 1.51
CA ALA A 440 -5.94 6.05 2.82
C ALA A 440 -4.71 5.10 2.89
N ALA A 441 -3.66 5.52 3.58
CA ALA A 441 -2.46 4.70 3.77
C ALA A 441 -2.73 3.49 4.67
N GLY A 442 -3.59 3.65 5.67
CA GLY A 442 -3.99 2.62 6.61
C GLY A 442 -5.30 3.00 7.30
N CYS A 443 -5.87 2.07 8.06
CA CYS A 443 -7.06 2.35 8.87
C CYS A 443 -7.05 1.50 10.13
N THR A 444 -7.52 2.07 11.23
CA THR A 444 -7.79 1.36 12.48
C THR A 444 -9.10 1.84 13.09
N VAL A 445 -9.77 0.97 13.85
CA VAL A 445 -11.05 1.26 14.50
C VAL A 445 -10.92 1.00 15.99
N HIS A 446 -11.21 2.00 16.81
CA HIS A 446 -11.19 1.85 18.26
C HIS A 446 -12.41 1.08 18.75
N LEU A 447 -12.19 -0.10 19.31
CA LEU A 447 -13.21 -0.99 19.85
C LEU A 447 -12.94 -1.32 21.32
N ASN A 448 -14.01 -1.68 22.04
CA ASN A 448 -13.88 -2.27 23.38
C ASN A 448 -13.25 -3.68 23.33
N PRO A 449 -12.64 -4.15 24.43
CA PRO A 449 -12.08 -5.50 24.50
C PRO A 449 -13.11 -6.63 24.30
N ALA A 450 -14.38 -6.42 24.69
CA ALA A 450 -15.41 -7.49 24.65
C ALA A 450 -15.72 -7.99 23.24
N PRO A 451 -16.06 -7.15 22.21
CA PRO A 451 -16.28 -7.64 20.85
C PRO A 451 -15.00 -8.25 20.22
N ILE A 452 -13.82 -7.76 20.59
CA ILE A 452 -12.56 -8.36 20.13
C ILE A 452 -12.36 -9.75 20.74
N ALA A 453 -12.65 -9.93 22.03
CA ALA A 453 -12.54 -11.23 22.70
C ALA A 453 -13.52 -12.26 22.11
N GLU A 454 -14.78 -11.85 21.81
CA GLU A 454 -15.75 -12.71 21.11
C GLU A 454 -15.18 -13.19 19.78
N TYR A 455 -14.65 -12.27 18.99
CA TYR A 455 -14.08 -12.55 17.66
C TYR A 455 -12.87 -13.49 17.75
N ILE A 456 -11.94 -13.22 18.66
CA ILE A 456 -10.75 -14.05 18.85
C ILE A 456 -11.11 -15.47 19.26
N ASN A 457 -12.06 -15.67 20.14
CA ASN A 457 -12.54 -17.02 20.53
C ASN A 457 -13.05 -17.81 19.32
N SER A 458 -13.83 -17.16 18.46
CA SER A 458 -14.29 -17.76 17.19
C SER A 458 -13.11 -18.09 16.27
N ASN A 459 -12.11 -17.20 16.18
CA ASN A 459 -10.94 -17.36 15.32
C ASN A 459 -10.02 -18.51 15.77
N ILE A 460 -9.84 -18.67 17.06
CA ILE A 460 -9.09 -19.81 17.63
C ILE A 460 -9.76 -21.13 17.21
N THR A 461 -11.08 -21.22 17.30
CA THR A 461 -11.84 -22.39 16.85
C THR A 461 -11.62 -22.66 15.37
N MET A 462 -11.67 -21.63 14.52
CA MET A 462 -11.40 -21.75 13.09
C MET A 462 -9.96 -22.20 12.81
N MET A 463 -8.96 -21.64 13.49
CA MET A 463 -7.57 -22.05 13.28
C MET A 463 -7.31 -23.51 13.72
N LYS A 464 -7.93 -23.96 14.80
CA LYS A 464 -7.91 -25.39 15.21
C LYS A 464 -8.52 -26.28 14.13
N TRP A 465 -9.62 -25.84 13.52
CA TRP A 465 -10.23 -26.53 12.36
C TRP A 465 -9.28 -26.53 11.15
N MET A 466 -8.62 -25.42 10.83
CA MET A 466 -7.63 -25.35 9.74
C MET A 466 -6.50 -26.38 9.93
N ILE A 467 -5.97 -26.50 11.15
CA ILE A 467 -4.94 -27.49 11.46
C ILE A 467 -5.47 -28.92 11.22
N ALA A 468 -6.67 -29.23 11.73
CA ALA A 468 -7.28 -30.55 11.59
C ALA A 468 -7.58 -30.92 10.12
N ASN A 469 -7.76 -29.91 9.24
CA ASN A 469 -8.06 -30.11 7.82
C ASN A 469 -6.83 -29.94 6.90
N GLY A 470 -5.63 -29.98 7.47
CA GLY A 470 -4.39 -30.05 6.71
C GLY A 470 -4.02 -28.79 5.96
N TYR A 471 -4.38 -27.62 6.45
CA TYR A 471 -3.81 -26.37 5.96
C TYR A 471 -2.31 -26.34 6.27
N ALA A 472 -1.55 -25.80 5.34
CA ALA A 472 -0.11 -25.74 5.45
C ALA A 472 0.36 -24.95 6.67
N ASP A 473 1.51 -25.31 7.19
CA ASP A 473 2.17 -24.78 8.39
C ASP A 473 1.30 -24.68 9.64
N ALA A 474 0.95 -25.85 10.19
CA ALA A 474 0.28 -25.95 11.49
C ALA A 474 1.05 -25.20 12.61
N ARG A 475 2.38 -25.10 12.53
CA ARG A 475 3.20 -24.39 13.52
C ARG A 475 2.90 -22.91 13.58
N SER A 476 2.72 -22.25 12.42
CA SER A 476 2.33 -20.83 12.38
C SER A 476 0.94 -20.62 12.95
N LEU A 477 -0.01 -21.49 12.63
CA LEU A 477 -1.35 -21.46 13.22
C LEU A 477 -1.31 -21.69 14.74
N GLN A 478 -0.53 -22.65 15.23
CA GLN A 478 -0.37 -22.92 16.67
C GLN A 478 0.24 -21.72 17.40
N ARG A 479 1.28 -21.08 16.85
CA ARG A 479 1.85 -19.85 17.45
C ARG A 479 0.81 -18.73 17.51
N ARG A 480 0.00 -18.56 16.45
CA ARG A 480 -1.05 -17.55 16.42
C ARG A 480 -2.16 -17.83 17.43
N ILE A 481 -2.59 -19.09 17.56
CA ILE A 481 -3.54 -19.52 18.60
C ILE A 481 -3.00 -19.18 19.98
N ALA A 482 -1.77 -19.57 20.28
CA ALA A 482 -1.16 -19.29 21.60
C ALA A 482 -1.08 -17.78 21.89
N ALA A 483 -0.76 -16.97 20.89
CA ALA A 483 -0.72 -15.51 21.04
C ALA A 483 -2.12 -14.91 21.27
N GLN A 484 -3.15 -15.41 20.59
CA GLN A 484 -4.54 -15.00 20.81
C GLN A 484 -5.07 -15.45 22.18
N GLU A 485 -4.77 -16.68 22.60
CA GLU A 485 -5.10 -17.18 23.94
C GLU A 485 -4.40 -16.36 25.05
N ALA A 486 -3.14 -15.96 24.86
CA ALA A 486 -2.42 -15.08 25.77
C ALA A 486 -3.05 -13.69 25.87
N TRP A 487 -3.52 -13.12 24.75
CA TRP A 487 -4.23 -11.86 24.78
C TRP A 487 -5.58 -11.98 25.51
N LEU A 488 -6.34 -13.06 25.28
CA LEU A 488 -7.61 -13.32 25.98
C LEU A 488 -7.43 -13.46 27.49
N ALA A 489 -6.28 -13.98 27.95
CA ALA A 489 -6.00 -14.09 29.38
C ALA A 489 -5.80 -12.74 30.08
N ASN A 490 -5.38 -11.70 29.34
CA ASN A 490 -5.20 -10.34 29.84
C ASN A 490 -5.49 -9.32 28.72
N PRO A 491 -6.77 -9.09 28.37
CA PRO A 491 -7.13 -8.20 27.29
C PRO A 491 -6.73 -6.76 27.59
N GLN A 492 -5.80 -6.23 26.81
CA GLN A 492 -5.37 -4.84 26.87
C GLN A 492 -5.31 -4.29 25.45
N LEU A 493 -5.74 -3.04 25.29
CA LEU A 493 -5.71 -2.30 24.04
C LEU A 493 -4.98 -0.98 24.24
N LEU A 494 -4.34 -0.53 23.17
CA LEU A 494 -3.77 0.81 23.11
C LEU A 494 -4.90 1.83 22.94
N GLU A 495 -4.68 3.03 23.48
CA GLU A 495 -5.56 4.17 23.31
C GLU A 495 -4.73 5.36 22.81
N GLY A 496 -5.35 6.19 21.97
CA GLY A 496 -4.77 7.47 21.56
C GLY A 496 -4.76 8.44 22.73
N ASP A 497 -3.75 9.30 22.80
CA ASP A 497 -3.70 10.36 23.82
C ASP A 497 -4.73 11.45 23.51
N ALA A 498 -5.29 12.04 24.56
CA ALA A 498 -6.37 13.03 24.43
C ALA A 498 -5.93 14.31 23.68
N ASP A 499 -4.64 14.62 23.70
CA ASP A 499 -4.05 15.77 23.02
C ASP A 499 -3.28 15.38 21.73
N ALA A 500 -3.51 14.18 21.20
CA ALA A 500 -2.91 13.73 19.95
C ALA A 500 -3.26 14.69 18.79
N GLU A 501 -2.30 14.84 17.87
CA GLU A 501 -2.46 15.70 16.69
C GLU A 501 -2.97 14.89 15.50
N TYR A 502 -3.96 15.48 14.82
CA TYR A 502 -4.55 14.93 13.59
C TYR A 502 -4.50 15.98 12.48
N ALA A 503 -4.30 15.55 11.24
CA ALA A 503 -4.38 16.42 10.06
C ALA A 503 -5.79 17.02 9.89
N ALA A 504 -6.81 16.28 10.32
CA ALA A 504 -8.19 16.73 10.43
C ALA A 504 -8.95 15.86 11.43
N VAL A 505 -10.01 16.43 12.03
CA VAL A 505 -10.99 15.70 12.84
C VAL A 505 -12.35 15.90 12.19
N ILE A 506 -13.03 14.81 11.85
CA ILE A 506 -14.36 14.79 11.25
C ILE A 506 -15.31 14.20 12.28
N GLU A 507 -16.17 15.04 12.85
CA GLU A 507 -17.19 14.60 13.80
C GLU A 507 -18.51 14.32 13.08
N ILE A 508 -19.12 13.17 13.33
CA ILE A 508 -20.39 12.73 12.74
C ILE A 508 -21.35 12.43 13.89
N ASP A 509 -22.36 13.25 14.04
CA ASP A 509 -23.45 12.95 14.96
C ASP A 509 -24.40 11.94 14.30
N LEU A 510 -24.55 10.77 14.91
CA LEU A 510 -25.41 9.71 14.41
C LEU A 510 -26.91 10.07 14.46
N ALA A 511 -27.28 11.12 15.24
CA ALA A 511 -28.63 11.67 15.21
C ALA A 511 -28.96 12.34 13.86
N ASP A 512 -27.93 12.83 13.14
CA ASP A 512 -28.07 13.47 11.82
C ASP A 512 -28.02 12.45 10.66
N VAL A 513 -27.72 11.19 10.95
CA VAL A 513 -27.68 10.10 9.97
C VAL A 513 -28.95 9.27 10.11
N HIS A 514 -30.02 9.70 9.46
CA HIS A 514 -31.35 9.08 9.56
C HIS A 514 -31.94 8.67 8.21
N GLU A 515 -31.22 8.89 7.12
CA GLU A 515 -31.58 8.50 5.75
C GLU A 515 -30.46 7.66 5.12
N PRO A 516 -30.79 6.76 4.18
CA PRO A 516 -29.79 6.03 3.44
C PRO A 516 -28.86 6.95 2.67
N ILE A 517 -27.56 6.73 2.78
CA ILE A 517 -26.52 7.47 2.05
C ILE A 517 -25.99 6.58 0.94
N VAL A 518 -26.17 7.03 -0.30
CA VAL A 518 -25.81 6.28 -1.50
C VAL A 518 -24.61 6.94 -2.18
N ALA A 519 -23.57 6.16 -2.45
CA ALA A 519 -22.44 6.60 -3.26
C ALA A 519 -22.77 6.53 -4.75
N CYS A 520 -22.22 7.46 -5.55
CA CYS A 520 -22.29 7.38 -7.00
C CYS A 520 -21.45 6.17 -7.48
N PRO A 521 -22.01 5.26 -8.30
CA PRO A 521 -21.28 4.07 -8.75
C PRO A 521 -20.01 4.38 -9.56
N ASN A 522 -19.96 5.53 -10.20
CA ASN A 522 -18.83 5.95 -11.05
C ASN A 522 -17.83 6.88 -10.33
N ASP A 523 -18.15 7.33 -9.13
CA ASP A 523 -17.29 8.19 -8.31
C ASP A 523 -17.59 7.91 -6.83
N PRO A 524 -17.00 6.87 -6.27
CA PRO A 524 -17.25 6.45 -4.88
C PRO A 524 -16.58 7.34 -3.82
N ASP A 525 -15.73 8.29 -4.25
CA ASP A 525 -15.03 9.24 -3.37
C ASP A 525 -15.92 10.38 -2.88
#